data_f63257c5e2b8154c5590c97a8e624151
#
_entry.id   f63257c5e2b8154c5590c97a8e624151
#
_cell.length_a   1.000
_cell.length_b   1.000
_cell.length_c   1.000
_cell.angle_alpha   90.00
_cell.angle_beta   90.00
_cell.angle_gamma   90.00
#
_symmetry.space_group_name_H-M   'P 1'
#
loop_
_entity.id
_entity.type
_entity.pdbx_description
1 polymer ?
#
loop_
_entity_poly.entity_id
_entity_poly.type
_entity_poly.pdbx_seq_one_letter_code
_entity_poly.pdbx_strand_id
1 'polypeptide(L)'
;NITLAIARKLKAKIDAEPNMRAALTRDGDYFLSLPMRLEKARKLKADLFVSIHADAFVKPHARGSSVFTLSERGATSAAARWLAKKENDADLIGGVNLDTKDPYLNKTLLDLSLSQTREDSHTLAREVLSEIGEINHLHKSNVEQAGFAVLKSPDIPSILVETAFISNPD
;
A
#
# COMPACT_ATOMS: atom_id res chain seq x y z
N ASN A 1 16.36 5.53 -6.37
CA ASN A 1 15.20 5.12 -5.56
C ASN A 1 14.58 3.85 -6.14
N ILE A 2 14.69 2.75 -5.38
CA ILE A 2 14.34 1.41 -5.84
C ILE A 2 12.84 1.26 -6.09
N THR A 3 12.00 1.75 -5.17
CA THR A 3 10.54 1.66 -5.28
C THR A 3 10.00 2.41 -6.49
N LEU A 4 10.59 3.57 -6.82
CA LEU A 4 10.23 4.33 -8.01
C LEU A 4 10.62 3.58 -9.30
N ALA A 5 11.77 2.89 -9.30
CA ALA A 5 12.19 2.09 -10.45
C ALA A 5 11.23 0.91 -10.69
N ILE A 6 10.82 0.23 -9.62
CA ILE A 6 9.81 -0.86 -9.69
C ILE A 6 8.47 -0.30 -10.19
N ALA A 7 8.00 0.81 -9.63
CA ALA A 7 6.74 1.43 -10.02
C ALA A 7 6.72 1.85 -11.51
N ARG A 8 7.82 2.40 -12.02
CA ARG A 8 7.95 2.75 -13.45
C ARG A 8 7.89 1.53 -14.38
N LYS A 9 8.56 0.43 -13.97
CA LYS A 9 8.52 -0.83 -14.74
C LYS A 9 7.12 -1.44 -14.73
N LEU A 10 6.46 -1.44 -13.56
CA LEU A 10 5.07 -1.92 -13.42
C LEU A 10 4.13 -1.07 -14.28
N LYS A 11 4.24 0.26 -14.20
CA LYS A 11 3.46 1.16 -15.05
C LYS A 11 3.61 0.83 -16.53
N ALA A 12 4.83 0.66 -17.01
CA ALA A 12 5.08 0.35 -18.44
C ALA A 12 4.42 -0.98 -18.85
N LYS A 13 4.42 -1.98 -17.98
CA LYS A 13 3.74 -3.27 -18.24
C LYS A 13 2.21 -3.12 -18.26
N ILE A 14 1.65 -2.39 -17.31
CA ILE A 14 0.19 -2.16 -17.25
C ILE A 14 -0.27 -1.36 -18.47
N ASP A 15 0.46 -0.31 -18.85
CA ASP A 15 0.11 0.53 -20.00
C ASP A 15 0.20 -0.23 -21.35
N ALA A 16 0.92 -1.35 -21.38
CA ALA A 16 0.99 -2.23 -22.56
C ALA A 16 -0.24 -3.17 -22.67
N GLU A 17 -1.00 -3.34 -21.61
CA GLU A 17 -2.20 -4.17 -21.61
C GLU A 17 -3.40 -3.41 -22.18
N PRO A 18 -4.24 -4.05 -23.04
CA PRO A 18 -5.45 -3.43 -23.56
C PRO A 18 -6.39 -2.99 -22.43
N ASN A 19 -6.94 -1.77 -22.54
CA ASN A 19 -7.89 -1.19 -21.61
C ASN A 19 -7.35 -0.95 -20.19
N MET A 20 -6.04 -1.03 -19.98
CA MET A 20 -5.38 -0.71 -18.73
C MET A 20 -4.52 0.54 -18.85
N ARG A 21 -4.43 1.31 -17.79
CA ARG A 21 -3.58 2.50 -17.70
C ARG A 21 -3.11 2.67 -16.26
N ALA A 22 -1.85 2.97 -16.06
CA ALA A 22 -1.31 3.28 -14.76
C ALA A 22 -0.82 4.73 -14.66
N ALA A 23 -0.96 5.30 -13.47
CA ALA A 23 -0.39 6.59 -13.12
C ALA A 23 0.48 6.46 -11.87
N LEU A 24 1.56 7.22 -11.81
CA LEU A 24 2.42 7.29 -10.64
C LEU A 24 1.94 8.41 -9.71
N THR A 25 1.95 8.17 -8.40
CA THR A 25 1.71 9.24 -7.43
C THR A 25 2.86 10.24 -7.41
N ARG A 26 4.10 9.77 -7.64
CA ARG A 26 5.30 10.59 -7.89
C ARG A 26 6.13 9.98 -9.01
N ASP A 27 6.80 10.80 -9.78
CA ASP A 27 7.70 10.40 -10.86
C ASP A 27 9.16 10.80 -10.64
N GLY A 28 9.45 11.36 -9.47
CA GLY A 28 10.77 11.78 -9.02
C GLY A 28 11.09 11.31 -7.60
N ASP A 29 12.33 11.57 -7.17
CA ASP A 29 12.78 11.25 -5.81
C ASP A 29 12.48 12.41 -4.85
N TYR A 30 11.21 12.59 -4.53
CA TYR A 30 10.72 13.57 -3.58
C TYR A 30 9.66 12.93 -2.67
N PHE A 31 9.49 13.52 -1.49
CA PHE A 31 8.47 13.10 -0.55
C PHE A 31 7.09 13.57 -1.00
N LEU A 32 6.09 12.69 -0.85
CA LEU A 32 4.68 12.99 -1.03
C LEU A 32 3.92 12.45 0.18
N SER A 33 3.19 13.31 0.88
CA SER A 33 2.44 12.92 2.07
C SER A 33 1.38 11.86 1.77
N LEU A 34 1.03 11.05 2.77
CA LEU A 34 0.05 9.97 2.61
C LEU A 34 -1.32 10.49 2.12
N PRO A 35 -1.88 11.59 2.67
CA PRO A 35 -3.13 12.17 2.15
C PRO A 35 -3.03 12.60 0.69
N MET A 36 -1.92 13.21 0.28
CA MET A 36 -1.73 13.65 -1.11
C MET A 36 -1.67 12.48 -2.10
N ARG A 37 -1.15 11.32 -1.68
CA ARG A 37 -1.16 10.10 -2.52
C ARG A 37 -2.59 9.65 -2.81
N LEU A 38 -3.44 9.59 -1.77
CA LEU A 38 -4.86 9.24 -1.90
C LEU A 38 -5.65 10.29 -2.70
N GLU A 39 -5.41 11.56 -2.46
CA GLU A 39 -6.05 12.64 -3.21
C GLU A 39 -5.73 12.56 -4.70
N LYS A 40 -4.47 12.27 -5.06
CA LYS A 40 -4.06 12.10 -6.45
C LYS A 40 -4.74 10.89 -7.10
N ALA A 41 -4.84 9.76 -6.39
CA ALA A 41 -5.56 8.58 -6.87
C ALA A 41 -7.05 8.90 -7.14
N ARG A 42 -7.71 9.62 -6.24
CA ARG A 42 -9.11 10.06 -6.41
C ARG A 42 -9.29 11.02 -7.57
N LYS A 43 -8.43 12.02 -7.72
CA LYS A 43 -8.47 12.96 -8.85
C LYS A 43 -8.33 12.26 -10.19
N LEU A 44 -7.55 11.20 -10.24
CA LEU A 44 -7.35 10.37 -11.43
C LEU A 44 -8.47 9.34 -11.63
N LYS A 45 -9.43 9.24 -10.71
CA LYS A 45 -10.50 8.23 -10.70
C LYS A 45 -9.91 6.81 -10.84
N ALA A 46 -8.91 6.51 -10.03
CA ALA A 46 -8.25 5.21 -10.04
C ALA A 46 -9.21 4.11 -9.57
N ASP A 47 -9.21 2.99 -10.26
CA ASP A 47 -9.95 1.78 -9.88
C ASP A 47 -9.22 0.96 -8.82
N LEU A 48 -7.89 1.06 -8.78
CA LEU A 48 -7.02 0.36 -7.85
C LEU A 48 -5.89 1.29 -7.39
N PHE A 49 -5.43 1.09 -6.15
CA PHE A 49 -4.26 1.78 -5.60
C PHE A 49 -3.23 0.76 -5.09
N VAL A 50 -2.00 0.85 -5.57
CA VAL A 50 -0.88 -0.02 -5.16
C VAL A 50 0.24 0.81 -4.59
N SER A 51 0.54 0.63 -3.31
CA SER A 51 1.68 1.24 -2.63
C SER A 51 2.88 0.28 -2.66
N ILE A 52 3.98 0.69 -3.27
CA ILE A 52 5.18 -0.13 -3.46
C ILE A 52 6.25 0.30 -2.49
N HIS A 53 6.71 -0.64 -1.68
CA HIS A 53 7.67 -0.45 -0.61
C HIS A 53 8.89 -1.38 -0.75
N ALA A 54 9.99 -0.96 -0.15
CA ALA A 54 11.21 -1.74 0.08
C ALA A 54 11.84 -1.20 1.38
N ASP A 55 11.32 -1.68 2.51
CA ASP A 55 11.61 -1.09 3.82
C ASP A 55 12.83 -1.71 4.49
N ALA A 56 13.49 -0.93 5.35
CA ALA A 56 14.43 -1.49 6.31
C ALA A 56 13.65 -2.08 7.50
N PHE A 57 13.96 -3.31 7.87
CA PHE A 57 13.37 -3.97 9.02
C PHE A 57 14.39 -4.08 10.17
N VAL A 58 13.89 -4.15 11.42
CA VAL A 58 14.75 -4.25 12.62
C VAL A 58 15.61 -5.52 12.66
N LYS A 59 15.19 -6.58 11.97
CA LYS A 59 15.96 -7.81 11.85
C LYS A 59 16.68 -7.81 10.50
N PRO A 60 18.03 -7.74 10.47
CA PRO A 60 18.77 -7.61 9.21
C PRO A 60 18.65 -8.82 8.27
N HIS A 61 18.27 -9.98 8.80
CA HIS A 61 18.02 -11.20 8.02
C HIS A 61 16.56 -11.35 7.52
N ALA A 62 15.69 -10.36 7.77
CA ALA A 62 14.35 -10.35 7.17
C ALA A 62 14.48 -10.30 5.65
N ARG A 63 13.78 -11.20 4.95
CA ARG A 63 13.83 -11.32 3.50
C ARG A 63 12.49 -11.74 2.94
N GLY A 64 12.34 -11.59 1.64
CA GLY A 64 11.14 -11.98 0.91
C GLY A 64 10.11 -10.85 0.80
N SER A 65 9.07 -11.12 0.05
CA SER A 65 7.99 -10.18 -0.22
C SER A 65 6.79 -10.42 0.70
N SER A 66 6.03 -9.37 0.93
CA SER A 66 4.74 -9.43 1.65
C SER A 66 3.72 -8.53 0.97
N VAL A 67 2.44 -8.86 1.11
CA VAL A 67 1.34 -8.00 0.67
C VAL A 67 0.40 -7.73 1.85
N PHE A 68 0.01 -6.48 1.98
CA PHE A 68 -0.80 -5.99 3.10
C PHE A 68 -2.08 -5.33 2.59
N THR A 69 -3.15 -5.49 3.37
CA THR A 69 -4.40 -4.73 3.26
C THR A 69 -4.71 -4.00 4.55
N LEU A 70 -5.64 -3.06 4.49
CA LEU A 70 -6.06 -2.29 5.65
C LEU A 70 -6.84 -3.16 6.64
N SER A 71 -6.52 -3.04 7.93
CA SER A 71 -7.36 -3.49 9.05
C SER A 71 -7.52 -2.38 10.08
N GLU A 72 -8.76 -2.13 10.48
CA GLU A 72 -9.08 -1.23 11.59
C GLU A 72 -9.20 -2.00 12.93
N ARG A 73 -9.31 -3.33 12.87
CA ARG A 73 -9.49 -4.19 14.05
C ARG A 73 -8.18 -4.67 14.69
N GLY A 74 -7.04 -4.24 14.15
CA GLY A 74 -5.73 -4.61 14.61
C GLY A 74 -4.89 -5.30 13.53
N ALA A 75 -3.60 -5.50 13.83
CA ALA A 75 -2.65 -6.11 12.91
C ALA A 75 -2.65 -7.63 13.03
N THR A 76 -2.44 -8.32 11.92
CA THR A 76 -2.32 -9.79 11.86
C THR A 76 -1.03 -10.31 12.50
N SER A 77 0.00 -9.47 12.59
CA SER A 77 1.26 -9.79 13.25
C SER A 77 1.91 -8.58 13.91
N ALA A 78 2.87 -8.82 14.81
CA ALA A 78 3.69 -7.75 15.39
C ALA A 78 4.52 -7.03 14.32
N ALA A 79 5.00 -7.74 13.31
CA ALA A 79 5.73 -7.17 12.18
C ALA A 79 4.83 -6.23 11.35
N ALA A 80 3.60 -6.67 11.02
CA ALA A 80 2.62 -5.85 10.30
C ALA A 80 2.26 -4.58 11.08
N ARG A 81 2.09 -4.68 12.39
CA ARG A 81 1.84 -3.52 13.28
C ARG A 81 3.01 -2.53 13.26
N TRP A 82 4.23 -3.05 13.35
CA TRP A 82 5.43 -2.22 13.34
C TRP A 82 5.60 -1.48 12.01
N LEU A 83 5.43 -2.18 10.88
CA LEU A 83 5.49 -1.59 9.54
C LEU A 83 4.44 -0.50 9.36
N ALA A 84 3.19 -0.77 9.74
CA ALA A 84 2.12 0.22 9.63
C ALA A 84 2.40 1.47 10.47
N LYS A 85 2.93 1.30 11.69
CA LYS A 85 3.34 2.43 12.53
C LYS A 85 4.45 3.25 11.86
N LYS A 86 5.49 2.59 11.38
CA LYS A 86 6.62 3.24 10.71
C LYS A 86 6.17 4.04 9.48
N GLU A 87 5.33 3.44 8.64
CA GLU A 87 4.80 4.11 7.45
C GLU A 87 3.89 5.29 7.79
N ASN A 88 3.03 5.15 8.79
CA ASN A 88 2.15 6.23 9.24
C ASN A 88 2.96 7.40 9.84
N ASP A 89 4.04 7.10 10.54
CA ASP A 89 4.92 8.11 11.15
C ASP A 89 5.77 8.87 10.08
N ALA A 90 5.82 8.39 8.85
CA ALA A 90 6.57 9.05 7.76
C ALA A 90 6.07 10.48 7.47
N ASP A 91 4.77 10.73 7.61
CA ASP A 91 4.18 12.06 7.43
C ASP A 91 4.61 13.02 8.56
N LEU A 92 4.81 12.53 9.78
CA LEU A 92 5.30 13.33 10.91
C LEU A 92 6.74 13.81 10.64
N ILE A 93 7.57 12.95 10.06
CA ILE A 93 8.96 13.30 9.66
C ILE A 93 8.92 14.32 8.52
N GLY A 94 7.96 14.22 7.62
CA GLY A 94 7.72 15.17 6.51
C GLY A 94 7.13 16.52 6.93
N GLY A 95 6.83 16.73 8.22
CA GLY A 95 6.28 17.99 8.74
C GLY A 95 4.78 18.21 8.44
N VAL A 96 4.05 17.13 8.14
CA VAL A 96 2.61 17.20 7.85
C VAL A 96 1.83 17.11 9.16
N ASN A 97 0.99 18.10 9.43
CA ASN A 97 0.05 18.07 10.56
C ASN A 97 -1.20 17.27 10.17
N LEU A 98 -1.44 16.12 10.84
CA LEU A 98 -2.53 15.19 10.54
C LEU A 98 -3.88 15.59 11.19
N ASP A 99 -4.00 16.78 11.75
CA ASP A 99 -5.24 17.27 12.37
C ASP A 99 -6.27 17.76 11.34
N THR A 100 -6.74 16.86 10.47
CA THR A 100 -7.95 17.12 9.69
C THR A 100 -9.03 16.12 10.09
N LYS A 101 -9.80 16.48 11.10
CA LYS A 101 -11.09 15.86 11.39
C LYS A 101 -12.08 16.34 10.34
N ASP A 102 -12.42 15.51 9.38
CA ASP A 102 -13.62 15.71 8.56
C ASP A 102 -14.81 15.00 9.24
N PRO A 103 -15.81 15.73 9.79
CA PRO A 103 -16.85 15.14 10.63
C PRO A 103 -18.11 14.67 9.88
N TYR A 104 -18.21 14.81 8.56
CA TYR A 104 -19.47 14.63 7.84
C TYR A 104 -19.43 13.64 6.66
N LEU A 105 -19.29 12.34 6.98
CA LEU A 105 -19.68 11.30 6.03
C LEU A 105 -20.75 10.40 6.65
N ASN A 106 -21.86 10.23 5.92
CA ASN A 106 -23.02 9.42 6.29
C ASN A 106 -22.56 7.99 6.62
N LYS A 107 -22.49 7.67 7.90
CA LYS A 107 -21.80 6.50 8.45
C LYS A 107 -22.23 5.18 7.83
N THR A 108 -23.51 5.03 7.49
CA THR A 108 -24.06 3.75 6.99
C THR A 108 -23.68 3.46 5.54
N LEU A 109 -23.68 4.44 4.65
CA LEU A 109 -23.26 4.28 3.26
C LEU A 109 -21.75 4.11 3.17
N LEU A 110 -21.01 4.78 4.05
CA LEU A 110 -19.56 4.64 4.18
C LEU A 110 -19.16 3.24 4.64
N ASP A 111 -19.88 2.66 5.61
CA ASP A 111 -19.58 1.31 6.12
C ASP A 111 -19.78 0.22 5.07
N LEU A 112 -20.82 0.34 4.22
CA LEU A 112 -21.07 -0.59 3.10
C LEU A 112 -19.99 -0.46 2.00
N SER A 113 -19.65 0.76 1.61
CA SER A 113 -18.60 1.01 0.63
C SER A 113 -17.24 0.51 1.13
N LEU A 114 -16.91 0.74 2.39
CA LEU A 114 -15.70 0.26 3.02
C LEU A 114 -15.63 -1.28 3.06
N SER A 115 -16.75 -1.96 3.29
CA SER A 115 -16.79 -3.42 3.32
C SER A 115 -16.45 -4.02 1.96
N GLN A 116 -17.08 -3.55 0.88
CA GLN A 116 -16.81 -4.02 -0.47
C GLN A 116 -15.38 -3.68 -0.91
N THR A 117 -14.92 -2.47 -0.66
CA THR A 117 -13.56 -2.04 -0.97
C THR A 117 -12.51 -2.89 -0.24
N ARG A 118 -12.79 -3.35 0.97
CA ARG A 118 -11.89 -4.26 1.72
C ARG A 118 -11.85 -5.65 1.10
N GLU A 119 -12.99 -6.20 0.69
CA GLU A 119 -13.05 -7.51 0.01
C GLU A 119 -12.30 -7.47 -1.31
N ASP A 120 -12.51 -6.43 -2.10
CA ASP A 120 -11.81 -6.23 -3.38
C ASP A 120 -10.31 -6.05 -3.17
N SER A 121 -9.91 -5.28 -2.15
CA SER A 121 -8.50 -5.11 -1.76
C SER A 121 -7.87 -6.46 -1.36
N HIS A 122 -8.58 -7.25 -0.57
CA HIS A 122 -8.07 -8.54 -0.11
C HIS A 122 -7.97 -9.55 -1.27
N THR A 123 -8.93 -9.54 -2.18
CA THR A 123 -8.89 -10.37 -3.39
C THR A 123 -7.69 -10.00 -4.26
N LEU A 124 -7.51 -8.71 -4.57
CA LEU A 124 -6.34 -8.23 -5.30
C LEU A 124 -5.03 -8.63 -4.59
N ALA A 125 -4.96 -8.45 -3.27
CA ALA A 125 -3.76 -8.76 -2.49
C ALA A 125 -3.38 -10.24 -2.57
N ARG A 126 -4.36 -11.16 -2.54
CA ARG A 126 -4.12 -12.60 -2.68
C ARG A 126 -3.56 -12.96 -4.04
N GLU A 127 -4.14 -12.42 -5.11
CA GLU A 127 -3.66 -12.65 -6.48
C GLU A 127 -2.23 -12.13 -6.64
N VAL A 128 -1.96 -10.91 -6.19
CA VAL A 128 -0.61 -10.33 -6.25
C VAL A 128 0.39 -11.13 -5.42
N LEU A 129 0.02 -11.58 -4.21
CA LEU A 129 0.88 -12.41 -3.37
C LEU A 129 1.18 -13.76 -4.02
N SER A 130 0.20 -14.39 -4.65
CA SER A 130 0.36 -15.66 -5.38
C SER A 130 1.38 -15.51 -6.51
N GLU A 131 1.21 -14.50 -7.37
CA GLU A 131 2.11 -14.23 -8.49
C GLU A 131 3.54 -13.88 -8.04
N ILE A 132 3.68 -13.11 -6.96
CA ILE A 132 4.99 -12.81 -6.39
C ILE A 132 5.64 -14.09 -5.86
N GLY A 133 4.87 -15.00 -5.27
CA GLY A 133 5.36 -16.28 -4.75
C GLY A 133 5.96 -17.20 -5.80
N GLU A 134 5.56 -17.08 -7.08
CA GLU A 134 6.12 -17.84 -8.18
C GLU A 134 7.54 -17.36 -8.60
N ILE A 135 7.86 -16.11 -8.27
CA ILE A 135 9.12 -15.48 -8.74
C ILE A 135 10.06 -15.06 -7.61
N ASN A 136 9.57 -14.98 -6.39
CA ASN A 136 10.36 -14.53 -5.24
C ASN A 136 9.96 -15.27 -3.97
N HIS A 137 10.88 -15.34 -3.01
CA HIS A 137 10.59 -15.83 -1.67
C HIS A 137 9.56 -14.94 -0.97
N LEU A 138 8.54 -15.54 -0.36
CA LEU A 138 7.56 -14.81 0.43
C LEU A 138 8.03 -14.71 1.89
N HIS A 139 8.00 -13.51 2.46
CA HIS A 139 8.22 -13.30 3.89
C HIS A 139 7.06 -13.90 4.71
N LYS A 140 5.84 -13.77 4.20
CA LYS A 140 4.63 -14.40 4.71
C LYS A 140 3.82 -15.01 3.57
N SER A 141 3.35 -16.23 3.77
CA SER A 141 2.57 -16.99 2.79
C SER A 141 1.11 -16.51 2.66
N ASN A 142 0.66 -15.66 3.56
CA ASN A 142 -0.68 -15.10 3.56
C ASN A 142 -0.62 -13.58 3.51
N VAL A 143 -1.70 -12.96 2.97
CA VAL A 143 -1.90 -11.53 3.05
C VAL A 143 -1.95 -11.11 4.52
N GLU A 144 -1.18 -10.11 4.88
CA GLU A 144 -1.18 -9.50 6.20
C GLU A 144 -2.06 -8.24 6.25
N GLN A 145 -2.47 -7.83 7.44
CA GLN A 145 -3.33 -6.67 7.64
C GLN A 145 -2.82 -5.82 8.79
N ALA A 146 -2.92 -4.50 8.64
CA ALA A 146 -2.67 -3.54 9.71
C ALA A 146 -3.30 -2.16 9.38
N GLY A 147 -3.18 -1.21 10.29
CA GLY A 147 -3.76 0.12 10.16
C GLY A 147 -2.92 1.07 9.30
N PHE A 148 -2.63 0.72 8.06
CA PHE A 148 -1.89 1.58 7.12
C PHE A 148 -2.72 2.79 6.69
N ALA A 149 -2.29 4.00 7.04
CA ALA A 149 -2.98 5.23 6.68
C ALA A 149 -3.07 5.43 5.15
N VAL A 150 -2.04 5.02 4.41
CA VAL A 150 -2.01 5.11 2.94
C VAL A 150 -3.05 4.23 2.24
N LEU A 151 -3.62 3.24 2.94
CA LEU A 151 -4.66 2.35 2.41
C LEU A 151 -6.08 2.75 2.84
N LYS A 152 -6.25 3.87 3.51
CA LYS A 152 -7.55 4.37 4.02
C LYS A 152 -8.35 5.08 2.94
N SER A 153 -8.54 4.46 1.79
CA SER A 153 -9.49 4.97 0.79
C SER A 153 -10.81 4.22 0.90
N PRO A 154 -11.95 4.89 1.11
CA PRO A 154 -13.23 4.21 1.26
C PRO A 154 -13.77 3.65 -0.05
N ASP A 155 -13.33 4.15 -1.19
CA ASP A 155 -13.88 3.93 -2.52
C ASP A 155 -12.88 3.33 -3.53
N ILE A 156 -11.61 3.16 -3.16
CA ILE A 156 -10.58 2.61 -4.04
C ILE A 156 -9.93 1.40 -3.37
N PRO A 157 -10.09 0.18 -3.90
CA PRO A 157 -9.37 -0.99 -3.44
C PRO A 157 -7.86 -0.74 -3.42
N SER A 158 -7.22 -1.01 -2.28
CA SER A 158 -5.85 -0.57 -2.02
C SER A 158 -5.03 -1.67 -1.36
N ILE A 159 -3.81 -1.88 -1.85
CA ILE A 159 -2.85 -2.81 -1.29
C ILE A 159 -1.49 -2.14 -1.10
N LEU A 160 -0.70 -2.66 -0.15
CA LEU A 160 0.71 -2.32 0.00
C LEU A 160 1.54 -3.57 -0.29
N VAL A 161 2.51 -3.43 -1.18
CA VAL A 161 3.43 -4.49 -1.56
C VAL A 161 4.81 -4.15 -1.02
N GLU A 162 5.28 -4.94 -0.05
CA GLU A 162 6.66 -4.96 0.39
C GLU A 162 7.44 -5.88 -0.54
N THR A 163 8.26 -5.32 -1.40
CA THR A 163 8.94 -6.09 -2.45
C THR A 163 10.16 -6.84 -1.94
N ALA A 164 10.86 -6.26 -0.98
CA ALA A 164 11.99 -6.84 -0.27
C ALA A 164 12.36 -5.93 0.91
N PHE A 165 13.20 -6.42 1.81
CA PHE A 165 13.74 -5.60 2.89
C PHE A 165 15.14 -5.11 2.54
N ILE A 166 15.31 -3.78 2.37
CA ILE A 166 16.61 -3.17 2.00
C ILE A 166 17.67 -3.27 3.11
N SER A 167 17.27 -3.67 4.31
CA SER A 167 18.22 -3.96 5.41
C SER A 167 18.91 -5.31 5.27
N ASN A 168 18.45 -6.18 4.38
CA ASN A 168 19.08 -7.45 4.08
C ASN A 168 20.15 -7.23 2.99
N PRO A 169 21.41 -7.66 3.22
CA PRO A 169 22.48 -7.49 2.23
C PRO A 169 22.44 -8.52 1.08
N ASP A 170 21.63 -9.60 1.18
CA ASP A 170 21.57 -10.70 0.21
C ASP A 170 20.60 -10.44 -0.96
#